data_db4c87dce5301091a95142390edcac23
#
_entry.id   db4c87dce5301091a95142390edcac23
#
_cell.length_a   1.000
_cell.length_b   1.000
_cell.length_c   1.000
_cell.angle_alpha   90.00
_cell.angle_beta   90.00
_cell.angle_gamma   90.00
#
_symmetry.space_group_name_H-M   'P 1'
#
loop_
_entity.id
_entity.type
_entity.pdbx_description
1 polymer ?
#
loop_
_entity_poly.entity_id
_entity_poly.type
_entity_poly.pdbx_seq_one_letter_code
_entity_poly.pdbx_strand_id
1 'polypeptide(L)'
;MRTEFIFSHIGVHPMYLLRTGRGEVLINDMSQAITTVAQAIYPRPLVVRMSDFRTNEFRGLEGGEVEPEENNPMIGWRGGSRYISPAYEEGFRLECKAIKKVRDEFGLINVWVMLPFVRTTWEVARVKEIMASEGLVQNKSFKIWIMAEVPAVVFQAEEFAGLVDGFSIGSNDLTQLVMGVDRDSGILNNMGYFDERDPSVKNAIKTLIHAAHKQGITCSICGQGPSLYPDFAEFLVHEGIDSMSVNPDTVAYTRRLVAGVEQRMILGGMRKLMGQEL
;
A
#
# COMPACT_ATOMS: atom_id res chain seq x y z
N MET A 1 0.61 -8.08 1.31
CA MET A 1 0.64 -8.52 2.73
C MET A 1 0.87 -7.32 3.61
N ARG A 2 0.22 -7.20 4.78
CA ARG A 2 0.45 -6.12 5.75
C ARG A 2 1.27 -6.67 6.93
N THR A 3 2.24 -5.91 7.41
CA THR A 3 3.14 -6.35 8.49
C THR A 3 2.62 -6.04 9.89
N GLU A 4 1.64 -5.15 10.05
CA GLU A 4 1.11 -4.71 11.35
C GLU A 4 0.63 -5.87 12.22
N PHE A 5 0.07 -6.93 11.63
CA PHE A 5 -0.35 -8.13 12.38
C PHE A 5 0.82 -8.86 13.03
N ILE A 6 2.00 -8.83 12.41
CA ILE A 6 3.21 -9.43 12.96
C ILE A 6 3.67 -8.64 14.19
N PHE A 7 3.73 -7.31 14.05
CA PHE A 7 4.07 -6.44 15.18
C PHE A 7 3.11 -6.57 16.34
N SER A 8 1.80 -6.63 16.06
CA SER A 8 0.77 -6.84 17.09
C SER A 8 0.90 -8.20 17.77
N HIS A 9 1.34 -9.24 17.04
CA HIS A 9 1.60 -10.57 17.61
C HIS A 9 2.81 -10.56 18.53
N ILE A 10 3.91 -9.90 18.13
CA ILE A 10 5.11 -9.73 18.95
C ILE A 10 4.79 -8.89 20.20
N GLY A 11 3.91 -7.89 20.08
CA GLY A 11 3.44 -7.05 21.16
C GLY A 11 4.48 -6.08 21.76
N VAL A 12 5.64 -5.95 21.13
CA VAL A 12 6.78 -5.16 21.63
C VAL A 12 7.21 -4.14 20.59
N HIS A 13 7.47 -2.92 21.03
CA HIS A 13 7.91 -1.82 20.18
C HIS A 13 9.31 -2.10 19.58
N PRO A 14 9.55 -1.89 18.26
CA PRO A 14 10.83 -2.20 17.62
C PRO A 14 12.04 -1.54 18.27
N MET A 15 11.91 -0.26 18.66
CA MET A 15 13.01 0.46 19.33
C MET A 15 13.29 -0.09 20.74
N TYR A 16 12.28 -0.68 21.39
CA TYR A 16 12.47 -1.37 22.66
C TYR A 16 13.19 -2.72 22.49
N LEU A 17 12.83 -3.47 21.44
CA LEU A 17 13.57 -4.68 21.04
C LEU A 17 15.04 -4.38 20.78
N LEU A 18 15.35 -3.29 20.09
CA LEU A 18 16.74 -2.86 19.85
C LEU A 18 17.47 -2.53 21.15
N ARG A 19 16.87 -1.69 22.00
CA ARG A 19 17.47 -1.29 23.28
C ARG A 19 17.75 -2.46 24.22
N THR A 20 16.93 -3.50 24.13
CA THR A 20 17.09 -4.71 24.95
C THR A 20 17.91 -5.84 24.28
N GLY A 21 18.51 -5.55 23.11
CA GLY A 21 19.30 -6.54 22.36
C GLY A 21 18.48 -7.68 21.74
N ARG A 22 17.16 -7.51 21.61
CA ARG A 22 16.22 -8.51 21.08
C ARG A 22 15.75 -8.22 19.65
N GLY A 23 16.46 -7.40 18.87
CA GLY A 23 16.08 -7.05 17.50
C GLY A 23 15.86 -8.25 16.58
N GLU A 24 16.59 -9.34 16.80
CA GLU A 24 16.44 -10.60 16.05
C GLU A 24 15.05 -11.23 16.17
N VAL A 25 14.29 -10.96 17.23
CA VAL A 25 12.92 -11.45 17.37
C VAL A 25 12.06 -10.92 16.23
N LEU A 26 12.09 -9.61 15.99
CA LEU A 26 11.32 -8.99 14.88
C LEU A 26 11.78 -9.52 13.53
N ILE A 27 13.11 -9.61 13.29
CA ILE A 27 13.65 -10.11 12.03
C ILE A 27 13.16 -11.55 11.77
N ASN A 28 13.24 -12.42 12.76
CA ASN A 28 12.86 -13.83 12.61
C ASN A 28 11.37 -14.00 12.40
N ASP A 29 10.53 -13.41 13.25
CA ASP A 29 9.08 -13.55 13.16
C ASP A 29 8.54 -12.95 11.85
N MET A 30 9.04 -11.79 11.47
CA MET A 30 8.66 -11.15 10.22
C MET A 30 9.11 -11.96 9.00
N SER A 31 10.36 -12.44 8.98
CA SER A 31 10.86 -13.25 7.88
C SER A 31 10.11 -14.57 7.76
N GLN A 32 9.80 -15.25 8.86
CA GLN A 32 9.03 -16.50 8.85
C GLN A 32 7.60 -16.31 8.33
N ALA A 33 6.91 -15.27 8.78
CA ALA A 33 5.56 -14.96 8.34
C ALA A 33 5.51 -14.62 6.83
N ILE A 34 6.46 -13.82 6.34
CA ILE A 34 6.57 -13.47 4.93
C ILE A 34 6.90 -14.70 4.09
N THR A 35 7.85 -15.53 4.54
CA THR A 35 8.24 -16.78 3.87
C THR A 35 7.06 -17.70 3.65
N THR A 36 6.22 -17.90 4.67
CA THR A 36 5.03 -18.76 4.58
C THR A 36 4.11 -18.32 3.45
N VAL A 37 3.84 -17.04 3.33
CA VAL A 37 2.96 -16.52 2.27
C VAL A 37 3.65 -16.53 0.91
N ALA A 38 4.92 -16.11 0.86
CA ALA A 38 5.68 -16.03 -0.39
C ALA A 38 5.86 -17.39 -1.05
N GLN A 39 6.13 -18.43 -0.28
CA GLN A 39 6.21 -19.83 -0.77
C GLN A 39 4.88 -20.31 -1.35
N ALA A 40 3.77 -20.03 -0.64
CA ALA A 40 2.46 -20.49 -1.07
C ALA A 40 2.00 -19.94 -2.42
N ILE A 41 2.50 -18.76 -2.81
CA ILE A 41 2.12 -18.11 -4.07
C ILE A 41 3.21 -18.12 -5.13
N TYR A 42 4.41 -18.64 -4.81
CA TYR A 42 5.55 -18.67 -5.74
C TYR A 42 5.17 -19.31 -7.09
N PRO A 43 5.61 -18.76 -8.25
CA PRO A 43 6.51 -17.62 -8.45
C PRO A 43 5.79 -16.24 -8.52
N ARG A 44 4.49 -16.18 -8.22
CA ARG A 44 3.74 -14.92 -8.25
C ARG A 44 4.30 -13.93 -7.21
N PRO A 45 4.32 -12.62 -7.52
CA PRO A 45 4.87 -11.63 -6.60
C PRO A 45 4.03 -11.50 -5.32
N LEU A 46 4.73 -11.37 -4.20
CA LEU A 46 4.17 -10.94 -2.92
C LEU A 46 4.64 -9.52 -2.64
N VAL A 47 3.73 -8.56 -2.67
CA VAL A 47 4.03 -7.19 -2.24
C VAL A 47 3.78 -7.08 -0.74
N VAL A 48 4.83 -6.81 0.03
CA VAL A 48 4.81 -6.64 1.48
C VAL A 48 4.75 -5.14 1.80
N ARG A 49 3.63 -4.70 2.38
CA ARG A 49 3.54 -3.33 2.90
C ARG A 49 4.35 -3.24 4.19
N MET A 50 5.35 -2.36 4.21
CA MET A 50 6.11 -2.04 5.40
C MET A 50 5.18 -1.45 6.47
N SER A 51 5.59 -1.44 7.72
CA SER A 51 4.72 -1.08 8.85
C SER A 51 4.14 0.34 8.75
N ASP A 52 2.85 0.47 8.98
CA ASP A 52 2.13 1.75 8.93
C ASP A 52 1.42 2.00 10.27
N PHE A 53 2.18 1.96 11.34
CA PHE A 53 1.64 2.26 12.66
C PHE A 53 1.55 3.76 12.91
N ARG A 54 0.44 4.15 13.48
CA ARG A 54 0.26 5.48 14.07
C ARG A 54 0.90 5.52 15.47
N THR A 55 1.22 6.69 15.95
CA THR A 55 1.85 6.88 17.27
C THR A 55 1.02 6.29 18.41
N ASN A 56 -0.30 6.46 18.37
CA ASN A 56 -1.21 5.88 19.39
C ASN A 56 -1.26 4.34 19.34
N GLU A 57 -1.06 3.73 18.17
CA GLU A 57 -1.04 2.27 18.04
C GLU A 57 0.28 1.69 18.57
N PHE A 58 1.41 2.27 18.18
CA PHE A 58 2.72 1.86 18.71
C PHE A 58 2.85 2.09 20.21
N ARG A 59 2.22 3.15 20.75
CA ARG A 59 2.19 3.42 22.18
C ARG A 59 1.55 2.28 22.99
N GLY A 60 0.64 1.54 22.40
CA GLY A 60 0.00 0.37 23.02
C GLY A 60 0.88 -0.86 23.13
N LEU A 61 2.08 -0.89 22.52
CA LEU A 61 3.01 -2.01 22.62
C LEU A 61 3.93 -1.88 23.83
N GLU A 62 4.51 -2.99 24.28
CA GLU A 62 5.54 -2.98 25.35
C GLU A 62 6.72 -2.09 24.90
N GLY A 63 7.10 -1.12 25.73
CA GLY A 63 8.14 -0.13 25.42
C GLY A 63 7.70 0.98 24.46
N GLY A 64 6.39 1.10 24.20
CA GLY A 64 5.81 2.13 23.31
C GLY A 64 5.61 3.50 23.97
N GLU A 65 5.92 3.63 25.28
CA GLU A 65 5.84 4.91 26.00
C GLU A 65 6.78 6.00 25.45
N VAL A 66 7.70 5.63 24.57
CA VAL A 66 8.61 6.57 23.89
C VAL A 66 7.92 7.31 22.73
N GLU A 67 6.77 6.82 22.29
CA GLU A 67 6.03 7.44 21.20
C GLU A 67 5.47 8.81 21.61
N PRO A 68 5.60 9.83 20.73
CA PRO A 68 5.04 11.14 21.01
C PRO A 68 3.51 11.11 21.05
N GLU A 69 2.91 12.05 21.80
CA GLU A 69 1.47 12.30 21.71
C GLU A 69 1.17 13.21 20.54
N GLU A 70 0.27 12.78 19.68
CA GLU A 70 -0.20 13.57 18.55
C GLU A 70 -1.71 13.79 18.66
N ASN A 71 -2.15 15.01 18.37
CA ASN A 71 -3.58 15.34 18.35
C ASN A 71 -4.33 14.61 17.23
N ASN A 72 -3.67 14.37 16.08
CA ASN A 72 -4.21 13.69 14.91
C ASN A 72 -3.23 12.62 14.41
N PRO A 73 -3.10 11.46 15.08
CA PRO A 73 -2.18 10.41 14.65
C PRO A 73 -2.47 9.88 13.24
N MET A 74 -3.72 10.01 12.77
CA MET A 74 -4.13 9.57 11.44
C MET A 74 -3.36 10.27 10.32
N ILE A 75 -3.04 11.54 10.49
CA ILE A 75 -2.25 12.36 9.56
C ILE A 75 -0.86 12.72 10.12
N GLY A 76 -0.47 12.06 11.20
CA GLY A 76 0.75 12.33 11.96
C GLY A 76 1.99 11.60 11.46
N TRP A 77 2.83 11.23 12.38
CA TRP A 77 4.11 10.58 12.15
C TRP A 77 3.94 9.07 11.90
N ARG A 78 3.75 8.72 10.65
CA ARG A 78 3.51 7.35 10.18
C ARG A 78 4.11 7.13 8.78
N GLY A 79 4.28 5.87 8.37
CA GLY A 79 4.78 5.48 7.06
C GLY A 79 6.17 6.06 6.76
N GLY A 80 6.37 6.54 5.55
CA GLY A 80 7.67 7.04 5.07
C GLY A 80 8.36 8.02 6.00
N SER A 81 7.61 8.98 6.57
CA SER A 81 8.16 9.98 7.50
C SER A 81 8.75 9.37 8.78
N ARG A 82 8.20 8.24 9.23
CA ARG A 82 8.71 7.50 10.37
C ARG A 82 10.03 6.82 10.04
N TYR A 83 10.13 6.19 8.87
CA TYR A 83 11.31 5.42 8.48
C TYR A 83 12.58 6.24 8.35
N ILE A 84 12.45 7.51 7.92
CA ILE A 84 13.57 8.43 7.76
C ILE A 84 13.90 9.25 9.02
N SER A 85 13.09 9.10 10.07
CA SER A 85 13.29 9.83 11.31
C SER A 85 14.39 9.16 12.16
N PRO A 86 15.36 9.94 12.69
CA PRO A 86 16.39 9.40 13.59
C PRO A 86 15.80 8.66 14.81
N ALA A 87 14.57 8.98 15.20
CA ALA A 87 13.90 8.32 16.30
C ALA A 87 13.44 6.89 15.99
N TYR A 88 13.33 6.52 14.69
CA TYR A 88 12.80 5.21 14.30
C TYR A 88 13.60 4.53 13.17
N GLU A 89 14.52 5.18 12.50
CA GLU A 89 15.26 4.62 11.36
C GLU A 89 15.82 3.21 11.66
N GLU A 90 16.40 2.99 12.85
CA GLU A 90 16.91 1.68 13.24
C GLU A 90 15.81 0.62 13.37
N GLY A 91 14.59 0.99 13.75
CA GLY A 91 13.44 0.09 13.74
C GLY A 91 13.06 -0.31 12.32
N PHE A 92 13.07 0.63 11.37
CA PHE A 92 12.83 0.34 9.96
C PHE A 92 13.93 -0.56 9.36
N ARG A 93 15.20 -0.40 9.79
CA ARG A 93 16.28 -1.30 9.37
C ARG A 93 16.06 -2.75 9.77
N LEU A 94 15.39 -3.03 10.91
CA LEU A 94 15.00 -4.41 11.26
C LEU A 94 14.02 -4.99 10.24
N GLU A 95 13.05 -4.20 9.78
CA GLU A 95 12.12 -4.63 8.73
C GLU A 95 12.87 -4.91 7.42
N CYS A 96 13.81 -4.04 7.04
CA CYS A 96 14.66 -4.26 5.86
C CYS A 96 15.48 -5.56 5.96
N LYS A 97 16.07 -5.83 7.12
CA LYS A 97 16.81 -7.07 7.39
C LYS A 97 15.92 -8.30 7.28
N ALA A 98 14.67 -8.23 7.75
CA ALA A 98 13.72 -9.33 7.60
C ALA A 98 13.40 -9.59 6.11
N ILE A 99 13.14 -8.57 5.31
CA ILE A 99 12.92 -8.70 3.86
C ILE A 99 14.15 -9.29 3.17
N LYS A 100 15.34 -8.78 3.51
CA LYS A 100 16.61 -9.29 2.97
C LYS A 100 16.78 -10.78 3.30
N LYS A 101 16.56 -11.17 4.55
CA LYS A 101 16.64 -12.56 5.00
C LYS A 101 15.72 -13.48 4.18
N VAL A 102 14.48 -13.08 3.92
CA VAL A 102 13.54 -13.84 3.09
C VAL A 102 14.08 -14.05 1.67
N ARG A 103 14.67 -13.02 1.09
CA ARG A 103 15.18 -13.08 -0.28
C ARG A 103 16.49 -13.85 -0.41
N ASP A 104 17.43 -13.62 0.51
CA ASP A 104 18.79 -14.13 0.39
C ASP A 104 18.93 -15.52 1.01
N GLU A 105 18.34 -15.77 2.19
CA GLU A 105 18.48 -17.05 2.89
C GLU A 105 17.43 -18.07 2.46
N PHE A 106 16.18 -17.63 2.24
CA PHE A 106 15.10 -18.53 1.78
C PHE A 106 14.93 -18.55 0.26
N GLY A 107 15.68 -17.73 -0.49
CA GLY A 107 15.69 -17.69 -1.96
C GLY A 107 14.37 -17.20 -2.59
N LEU A 108 13.51 -16.51 -1.84
CA LEU A 108 12.18 -16.07 -2.29
C LEU A 108 12.27 -14.70 -2.96
N ILE A 109 12.79 -14.67 -4.17
CA ILE A 109 12.96 -13.44 -4.97
C ILE A 109 11.64 -12.79 -5.41
N ASN A 110 10.51 -13.48 -5.24
CA ASN A 110 9.17 -12.97 -5.52
C ASN A 110 8.63 -12.02 -4.45
N VAL A 111 9.41 -11.71 -3.41
CA VAL A 111 9.04 -10.73 -2.36
C VAL A 111 9.47 -9.33 -2.79
N TRP A 112 8.50 -8.43 -2.89
CA TRP A 112 8.65 -6.99 -3.17
C TRP A 112 8.14 -6.19 -1.98
N VAL A 113 8.41 -4.90 -1.94
CA VAL A 113 7.97 -4.04 -0.83
C VAL A 113 7.08 -2.90 -1.30
N MET A 114 6.26 -2.38 -0.39
CA MET A 114 5.42 -1.21 -0.59
C MET A 114 5.56 -0.26 0.61
N LEU A 115 5.85 1.01 0.30
CA LEU A 115 6.02 2.07 1.29
C LEU A 115 4.67 2.75 1.53
N PRO A 116 4.11 2.68 2.74
CA PRO A 116 2.84 3.33 3.07
C PRO A 116 3.01 4.81 3.35
N PHE A 117 1.95 5.56 3.17
CA PHE A 117 1.74 6.94 3.61
C PHE A 117 2.89 7.89 3.26
N VAL A 118 3.39 7.80 2.03
CA VAL A 118 4.42 8.71 1.51
C VAL A 118 3.80 10.05 1.12
N ARG A 119 4.52 11.15 1.38
CA ARG A 119 4.03 12.51 1.16
C ARG A 119 4.83 13.30 0.15
N THR A 120 6.12 12.99 0.01
CA THR A 120 7.04 13.74 -0.85
C THR A 120 7.98 12.81 -1.60
N THR A 121 8.45 13.27 -2.76
CA THR A 121 9.41 12.50 -3.57
C THR A 121 10.77 12.34 -2.87
N TRP A 122 11.21 13.36 -2.14
CA TRP A 122 12.47 13.28 -1.37
C TRP A 122 12.39 12.26 -0.23
N GLU A 123 11.22 12.10 0.40
CA GLU A 123 10.95 11.08 1.41
C GLU A 123 11.15 9.67 0.83
N VAL A 124 10.57 9.39 -0.35
CA VAL A 124 10.74 8.11 -1.05
C VAL A 124 12.21 7.88 -1.40
N ALA A 125 12.91 8.90 -1.91
CA ALA A 125 14.32 8.80 -2.23
C ALA A 125 15.15 8.43 -0.96
N ARG A 126 14.90 9.11 0.16
CA ARG A 126 15.60 8.83 1.42
C ARG A 126 15.31 7.44 1.96
N VAL A 127 14.07 6.96 1.91
CA VAL A 127 13.72 5.58 2.30
C VAL A 127 14.47 4.57 1.44
N LYS A 128 14.56 4.80 0.12
CA LYS A 128 15.32 3.93 -0.80
C LYS A 128 16.81 3.90 -0.49
N GLU A 129 17.42 5.02 -0.07
CA GLU A 129 18.80 5.06 0.39
C GLU A 129 19.02 4.18 1.63
N ILE A 130 18.14 4.27 2.62
CA ILE A 130 18.21 3.42 3.83
C ILE A 130 18.07 1.94 3.43
N MET A 131 17.09 1.60 2.59
CA MET A 131 16.91 0.23 2.09
C MET A 131 18.15 -0.27 1.33
N ALA A 132 18.73 0.56 0.48
CA ALA A 132 19.94 0.23 -0.27
C ALA A 132 21.14 -0.02 0.64
N SER A 133 21.27 0.73 1.74
CA SER A 133 22.32 0.52 2.74
C SER A 133 22.18 -0.83 3.46
N GLU A 134 20.98 -1.39 3.54
CA GLU A 134 20.71 -2.75 4.02
C GLU A 134 20.78 -3.82 2.91
N GLY A 135 21.15 -3.42 1.68
CA GLY A 135 21.30 -4.34 0.53
C GLY A 135 20.02 -4.56 -0.28
N LEU A 136 18.95 -3.81 -0.01
CA LEU A 136 17.69 -3.86 -0.75
C LEU A 136 17.67 -2.79 -1.84
N VAL A 137 18.35 -3.07 -2.95
CA VAL A 137 18.44 -2.15 -4.10
C VAL A 137 17.36 -2.46 -5.13
N GLN A 138 16.57 -1.45 -5.50
CA GLN A 138 15.56 -1.56 -6.57
C GLN A 138 16.20 -2.02 -7.88
N ASN A 139 15.64 -3.09 -8.47
CA ASN A 139 16.13 -3.68 -9.72
C ASN A 139 15.02 -4.55 -10.37
N LYS A 140 15.37 -5.28 -11.43
CA LYS A 140 14.40 -6.15 -12.14
C LYS A 140 13.76 -7.24 -11.25
N SER A 141 14.47 -7.73 -10.24
CA SER A 141 14.01 -8.79 -9.33
C SER A 141 13.46 -8.26 -8.01
N PHE A 142 13.80 -7.03 -7.64
CA PHE A 142 13.32 -6.38 -6.41
C PHE A 142 12.61 -5.09 -6.73
N LYS A 143 11.31 -5.07 -6.54
CA LYS A 143 10.43 -3.97 -6.87
C LYS A 143 10.06 -3.19 -5.61
N ILE A 144 10.01 -1.87 -5.74
CA ILE A 144 9.57 -0.96 -4.67
C ILE A 144 8.31 -0.25 -5.16
N TRP A 145 7.23 -0.46 -4.42
CA TRP A 145 5.94 0.19 -4.63
C TRP A 145 5.71 1.27 -3.59
N ILE A 146 4.80 2.18 -3.85
CA ILE A 146 4.23 3.08 -2.83
C ILE A 146 2.73 2.85 -2.69
N MET A 147 2.20 3.13 -1.50
CA MET A 147 0.78 3.29 -1.33
C MET A 147 0.41 4.73 -1.69
N ALA A 148 -0.33 4.88 -2.78
CA ALA A 148 -0.80 6.17 -3.26
C ALA A 148 -2.12 6.50 -2.55
N GLU A 149 -2.01 7.15 -1.40
CA GLU A 149 -3.13 7.36 -0.47
C GLU A 149 -3.16 8.78 0.12
N VAL A 150 -2.17 9.61 -0.24
CA VAL A 150 -2.09 11.02 0.19
C VAL A 150 -2.29 11.91 -1.03
N PRO A 151 -3.12 12.97 -0.97
CA PRO A 151 -3.36 13.87 -2.11
C PRO A 151 -2.08 14.45 -2.73
N ALA A 152 -1.01 14.64 -1.95
CA ALA A 152 0.28 15.08 -2.49
C ALA A 152 0.82 14.14 -3.57
N VAL A 153 0.58 12.82 -3.44
CA VAL A 153 0.96 11.83 -4.46
C VAL A 153 0.11 11.99 -5.72
N VAL A 154 -1.18 12.35 -5.59
CA VAL A 154 -2.06 12.61 -6.74
C VAL A 154 -1.59 13.81 -7.54
N PHE A 155 -1.22 14.90 -6.86
CA PHE A 155 -0.75 16.14 -7.51
C PHE A 155 0.64 16.01 -8.15
N GLN A 156 1.46 15.06 -7.73
CA GLN A 156 2.80 14.78 -8.26
C GLN A 156 2.91 13.34 -8.77
N ALA A 157 1.83 12.80 -9.35
CA ALA A 157 1.74 11.37 -9.65
C ALA A 157 2.80 10.90 -10.66
N GLU A 158 3.15 11.71 -11.64
CA GLU A 158 4.17 11.36 -12.65
C GLU A 158 5.58 11.33 -12.02
N GLU A 159 5.89 12.31 -11.15
CA GLU A 159 7.17 12.36 -10.44
C GLU A 159 7.34 11.16 -9.50
N PHE A 160 6.30 10.81 -8.75
CA PHE A 160 6.33 9.59 -7.93
C PHE A 160 6.45 8.32 -8.77
N ALA A 161 5.71 8.23 -9.87
CA ALA A 161 5.77 7.07 -10.77
C ALA A 161 7.16 6.86 -11.37
N GLY A 162 7.93 7.93 -11.60
CA GLY A 162 9.33 7.85 -12.04
C GLY A 162 10.31 7.30 -10.99
N LEU A 163 9.90 7.19 -9.72
CA LEU A 163 10.77 6.73 -8.62
C LEU A 163 10.55 5.27 -8.22
N VAL A 164 9.40 4.68 -8.60
CA VAL A 164 8.93 3.39 -8.08
C VAL A 164 8.51 2.44 -9.20
N ASP A 165 8.22 1.20 -8.87
CA ASP A 165 7.82 0.17 -9.83
C ASP A 165 6.29 -0.06 -9.87
N GLY A 166 5.54 0.59 -8.99
CA GLY A 166 4.09 0.48 -8.96
C GLY A 166 3.42 1.32 -7.89
N PHE A 167 2.14 1.58 -8.09
CA PHE A 167 1.25 2.19 -7.13
C PHE A 167 0.26 1.16 -6.58
N SER A 168 -0.03 1.25 -5.29
CA SER A 168 -1.21 0.67 -4.70
C SER A 168 -2.05 1.79 -4.11
N ILE A 169 -3.22 2.04 -4.69
CA ILE A 169 -4.11 3.09 -4.20
C ILE A 169 -4.73 2.63 -2.88
N GLY A 170 -4.42 3.35 -1.79
CA GLY A 170 -5.04 3.15 -0.48
C GLY A 170 -6.34 3.94 -0.39
N SER A 171 -7.44 3.39 -0.94
CA SER A 171 -8.68 4.16 -1.14
C SER A 171 -9.28 4.71 0.15
N ASN A 172 -9.11 4.03 1.28
CA ASN A 172 -9.62 4.52 2.57
C ASN A 172 -8.94 5.82 3.03
N ASP A 173 -7.58 5.83 3.08
CA ASP A 173 -6.83 7.02 3.48
C ASP A 173 -6.94 8.12 2.39
N LEU A 174 -6.96 7.74 1.12
CA LEU A 174 -7.17 8.69 0.02
C LEU A 174 -8.54 9.37 0.13
N THR A 175 -9.63 8.62 0.36
CA THR A 175 -10.96 9.18 0.56
C THR A 175 -10.99 10.12 1.75
N GLN A 176 -10.46 9.70 2.90
CA GLN A 176 -10.36 10.52 4.09
C GLN A 176 -9.70 11.88 3.81
N LEU A 177 -8.57 11.86 3.10
CA LEU A 177 -7.76 13.06 2.89
C LEU A 177 -8.28 13.94 1.76
N VAL A 178 -8.84 13.35 0.69
CA VAL A 178 -9.47 14.10 -0.41
C VAL A 178 -10.74 14.78 0.05
N MET A 179 -11.57 14.07 0.83
CA MET A 179 -12.83 14.60 1.33
C MET A 179 -12.68 15.44 2.60
N GLY A 180 -11.50 15.43 3.25
CA GLY A 180 -11.26 16.13 4.51
C GLY A 180 -12.13 15.60 5.64
N VAL A 181 -12.35 14.28 5.68
CA VAL A 181 -13.19 13.60 6.69
C VAL A 181 -12.39 12.57 7.46
N ASP A 182 -12.63 12.46 8.74
CA ASP A 182 -12.11 11.35 9.52
C ASP A 182 -12.98 10.10 9.27
N ARG A 183 -12.36 9.03 8.75
CA ARG A 183 -13.06 7.76 8.47
C ARG A 183 -13.65 7.10 9.72
N ASP A 184 -13.13 7.43 10.90
CA ASP A 184 -13.61 6.91 12.19
C ASP A 184 -14.70 7.81 12.80
N SER A 185 -15.08 8.93 12.14
CA SER A 185 -16.18 9.81 12.56
C SER A 185 -17.54 9.20 12.28
N GLY A 186 -18.19 8.68 13.31
CA GLY A 186 -19.56 8.16 13.16
C GLY A 186 -20.57 9.19 12.66
N ILE A 187 -20.38 10.47 13.00
CA ILE A 187 -21.27 11.57 12.55
C ILE A 187 -21.14 11.76 11.04
N LEU A 188 -19.92 11.97 10.53
CA LEU A 188 -19.70 12.23 9.11
C LEU A 188 -19.99 11.01 8.25
N ASN A 189 -19.72 9.80 8.74
CA ASN A 189 -20.05 8.55 8.06
C ASN A 189 -21.58 8.40 7.91
N ASN A 190 -22.35 8.68 8.96
CA ASN A 190 -23.81 8.64 8.90
C ASN A 190 -24.40 9.72 7.97
N MET A 191 -23.69 10.81 7.74
CA MET A 191 -24.06 11.87 6.78
C MET A 191 -23.63 11.55 5.34
N GLY A 192 -22.89 10.45 5.11
CA GLY A 192 -22.44 10.01 3.79
C GLY A 192 -21.23 10.75 3.24
N TYR A 193 -20.45 11.44 4.07
CA TYR A 193 -19.24 12.15 3.60
C TYR A 193 -18.08 11.22 3.26
N PHE A 194 -18.00 10.05 3.90
CA PHE A 194 -16.97 9.07 3.59
C PHE A 194 -17.48 8.07 2.55
N ASP A 195 -17.29 8.37 1.28
CA ASP A 195 -17.68 7.50 0.16
C ASP A 195 -16.54 7.44 -0.87
N GLU A 196 -15.96 6.25 -1.06
CA GLU A 196 -14.92 6.00 -2.07
C GLU A 196 -15.41 6.25 -3.52
N ARG A 197 -16.73 6.31 -3.73
CA ARG A 197 -17.36 6.56 -5.03
C ARG A 197 -17.59 8.05 -5.34
N ASP A 198 -17.26 8.95 -4.42
CA ASP A 198 -17.35 10.39 -4.66
C ASP A 198 -16.56 10.78 -5.93
N PRO A 199 -17.11 11.66 -6.77
CA PRO A 199 -16.43 12.12 -7.98
C PRO A 199 -15.01 12.66 -7.73
N SER A 200 -14.76 13.33 -6.61
CA SER A 200 -13.42 13.85 -6.26
C SER A 200 -12.44 12.72 -6.02
N VAL A 201 -12.87 11.66 -5.31
CA VAL A 201 -12.05 10.47 -5.06
C VAL A 201 -11.81 9.70 -6.35
N LYS A 202 -12.85 9.49 -7.16
CA LYS A 202 -12.73 8.85 -8.48
C LYS A 202 -11.76 9.61 -9.40
N ASN A 203 -11.77 10.94 -9.42
CA ASN A 203 -10.82 11.74 -10.18
C ASN A 203 -9.38 11.57 -9.70
N ALA A 204 -9.17 11.52 -8.38
CA ALA A 204 -7.85 11.24 -7.80
C ALA A 204 -7.33 9.86 -8.22
N ILE A 205 -8.19 8.83 -8.14
CA ILE A 205 -7.88 7.45 -8.56
C ILE A 205 -7.52 7.41 -10.05
N LYS A 206 -8.34 8.01 -10.90
CA LYS A 206 -8.10 8.11 -12.34
C LYS A 206 -6.74 8.75 -12.66
N THR A 207 -6.42 9.86 -11.99
CA THR A 207 -5.14 10.56 -12.15
C THR A 207 -3.96 9.63 -11.84
N LEU A 208 -4.05 8.85 -10.74
CA LEU A 208 -3.00 7.91 -10.34
C LEU A 208 -2.83 6.77 -11.36
N ILE A 209 -3.92 6.17 -11.85
CA ILE A 209 -3.88 5.09 -12.84
C ILE A 209 -3.22 5.59 -14.13
N HIS A 210 -3.66 6.74 -14.64
CA HIS A 210 -3.14 7.28 -15.90
C HIS A 210 -1.66 7.69 -15.79
N ALA A 211 -1.25 8.28 -14.65
CA ALA A 211 0.14 8.63 -14.42
C ALA A 211 1.04 7.39 -14.33
N ALA A 212 0.58 6.33 -13.65
CA ALA A 212 1.29 5.07 -13.57
C ALA A 212 1.52 4.47 -14.97
N HIS A 213 0.47 4.37 -15.79
CA HIS A 213 0.56 3.82 -17.13
C HIS A 213 1.42 4.67 -18.07
N LYS A 214 1.36 6.00 -17.95
CA LYS A 214 2.23 6.91 -18.71
C LYS A 214 3.71 6.65 -18.45
N GLN A 215 4.06 6.28 -17.23
CA GLN A 215 5.42 5.93 -16.83
C GLN A 215 5.75 4.43 -16.98
N GLY A 216 4.81 3.62 -17.46
CA GLY A 216 5.00 2.18 -17.70
C GLY A 216 5.08 1.35 -16.42
N ILE A 217 4.54 1.83 -15.31
CA ILE A 217 4.43 1.08 -14.06
C ILE A 217 3.00 0.60 -13.84
N THR A 218 2.82 -0.42 -12.99
CA THR A 218 1.50 -0.97 -12.67
C THR A 218 0.80 -0.18 -11.56
N CYS A 219 -0.54 -0.14 -11.62
CA CYS A 219 -1.39 0.48 -10.62
C CYS A 219 -2.40 -0.53 -10.06
N SER A 220 -2.39 -0.72 -8.76
CA SER A 220 -3.38 -1.53 -8.05
C SER A 220 -4.20 -0.68 -7.09
N ILE A 221 -5.30 -1.22 -6.58
CA ILE A 221 -6.10 -0.60 -5.53
C ILE A 221 -6.33 -1.59 -4.39
N CYS A 222 -6.31 -1.08 -3.16
CA CYS A 222 -6.76 -1.78 -1.97
C CYS A 222 -7.76 -0.91 -1.20
N GLY A 223 -8.59 -1.54 -0.39
CA GLY A 223 -9.68 -0.90 0.33
C GLY A 223 -10.95 -1.74 0.23
N GLN A 224 -12.06 -1.20 0.68
CA GLN A 224 -13.33 -1.93 0.71
C GLN A 224 -14.16 -1.75 -0.58
N GLY A 225 -13.98 -0.64 -1.27
CA GLY A 225 -14.82 -0.24 -2.41
C GLY A 225 -15.04 -1.33 -3.47
N PRO A 226 -13.97 -1.98 -4.02
CA PRO A 226 -14.15 -3.00 -5.05
C PRO A 226 -14.91 -4.26 -4.57
N SER A 227 -14.89 -4.54 -3.27
CA SER A 227 -15.62 -5.67 -2.68
C SER A 227 -17.09 -5.35 -2.41
N LEU A 228 -17.40 -4.09 -2.11
CA LEU A 228 -18.72 -3.65 -1.67
C LEU A 228 -19.58 -3.09 -2.81
N TYR A 229 -18.95 -2.43 -3.79
CA TYR A 229 -19.64 -1.66 -4.83
C TYR A 229 -19.27 -2.15 -6.23
N PRO A 230 -20.17 -2.89 -6.90
CA PRO A 230 -19.93 -3.37 -8.27
C PRO A 230 -19.68 -2.25 -9.28
N ASP A 231 -20.38 -1.12 -9.15
CA ASP A 231 -20.21 0.07 -9.98
C ASP A 231 -18.84 0.73 -9.82
N PHE A 232 -18.27 0.65 -8.62
CA PHE A 232 -16.93 1.12 -8.38
C PHE A 232 -15.87 0.19 -9.02
N ALA A 233 -16.06 -1.12 -8.92
CA ALA A 233 -15.19 -2.07 -9.60
C ALA A 233 -15.28 -1.91 -11.13
N GLU A 234 -16.47 -1.68 -11.69
CA GLU A 234 -16.65 -1.38 -13.12
C GLU A 234 -15.92 -0.09 -13.53
N PHE A 235 -16.05 0.98 -12.75
CA PHE A 235 -15.29 2.22 -12.96
C PHE A 235 -13.77 1.96 -13.02
N LEU A 236 -13.23 1.19 -12.08
CA LEU A 236 -11.79 0.88 -12.05
C LEU A 236 -11.33 0.13 -13.31
N VAL A 237 -12.12 -0.83 -13.79
CA VAL A 237 -11.83 -1.55 -15.05
C VAL A 237 -11.85 -0.58 -16.24
N HIS A 238 -12.82 0.32 -16.31
CA HIS A 238 -12.89 1.33 -17.36
C HIS A 238 -11.69 2.28 -17.38
N GLU A 239 -11.15 2.63 -16.21
CA GLU A 239 -9.94 3.45 -16.11
C GLU A 239 -8.64 2.64 -16.31
N GLY A 240 -8.74 1.31 -16.47
CA GLY A 240 -7.62 0.44 -16.82
C GLY A 240 -6.80 -0.04 -15.62
N ILE A 241 -7.37 -0.15 -14.42
CA ILE A 241 -6.64 -0.65 -13.25
C ILE A 241 -6.02 -2.04 -13.51
N ASP A 242 -4.76 -2.25 -13.13
CA ASP A 242 -4.07 -3.52 -13.37
C ASP A 242 -4.49 -4.63 -12.40
N SER A 243 -4.84 -4.28 -11.16
CA SER A 243 -5.32 -5.25 -10.18
C SER A 243 -6.12 -4.61 -9.05
N MET A 244 -7.03 -5.38 -8.47
CA MET A 244 -7.85 -5.01 -7.32
C MET A 244 -7.68 -6.02 -6.20
N SER A 245 -7.35 -5.52 -4.99
CA SER A 245 -7.43 -6.33 -3.77
C SER A 245 -8.88 -6.35 -3.29
N VAL A 246 -9.41 -7.54 -3.08
CA VAL A 246 -10.78 -7.75 -2.60
C VAL A 246 -10.80 -8.75 -1.45
N ASN A 247 -11.88 -8.76 -0.69
CA ASN A 247 -12.07 -9.73 0.38
C ASN A 247 -12.10 -11.16 -0.21
N PRO A 248 -11.57 -12.17 0.49
CA PRO A 248 -11.48 -13.55 -0.02
C PRO A 248 -12.83 -14.13 -0.47
N ASP A 249 -13.90 -13.83 0.23
CA ASP A 249 -15.27 -14.28 -0.06
C ASP A 249 -15.86 -13.63 -1.32
N THR A 250 -15.38 -12.45 -1.71
CA THR A 250 -15.85 -11.74 -2.92
C THR A 250 -15.02 -12.00 -4.17
N VAL A 251 -13.88 -12.70 -4.08
CA VAL A 251 -12.96 -12.94 -5.21
C VAL A 251 -13.66 -13.52 -6.41
N ALA A 252 -14.44 -14.60 -6.22
CA ALA A 252 -15.11 -15.28 -7.34
C ALA A 252 -16.19 -14.41 -7.99
N TYR A 253 -16.89 -13.60 -7.23
CA TYR A 253 -17.89 -12.66 -7.72
C TYR A 253 -17.21 -11.52 -8.51
N THR A 254 -16.20 -10.86 -7.92
CA THR A 254 -15.51 -9.74 -8.56
C THR A 254 -14.80 -10.15 -9.85
N ARG A 255 -14.21 -11.35 -9.90
CA ARG A 255 -13.62 -11.87 -11.15
C ARG A 255 -14.64 -12.00 -12.28
N ARG A 256 -15.86 -12.49 -11.97
CA ARG A 256 -16.94 -12.59 -12.98
C ARG A 256 -17.41 -11.21 -13.42
N LEU A 257 -17.54 -10.27 -12.47
CA LEU A 257 -17.89 -8.89 -12.79
C LEU A 257 -16.88 -8.27 -13.74
N VAL A 258 -15.59 -8.33 -13.40
CA VAL A 258 -14.48 -7.81 -14.23
C VAL A 258 -14.53 -8.41 -15.64
N ALA A 259 -14.60 -9.73 -15.76
CA ALA A 259 -14.69 -10.40 -17.05
C ALA A 259 -15.89 -9.93 -17.89
N GLY A 260 -17.06 -9.71 -17.25
CA GLY A 260 -18.23 -9.18 -17.93
C GLY A 260 -18.06 -7.73 -18.41
N VAL A 261 -17.39 -6.89 -17.61
CA VAL A 261 -17.05 -5.50 -17.99
C VAL A 261 -16.09 -5.49 -19.19
N GLU A 262 -15.00 -6.25 -19.10
CA GLU A 262 -14.01 -6.36 -20.18
C GLU A 262 -14.63 -6.83 -21.48
N GLN A 263 -15.52 -7.83 -21.44
CA GLN A 263 -16.26 -8.30 -22.61
C GLN A 263 -17.13 -7.19 -23.22
N ARG A 264 -17.85 -6.43 -22.40
CA ARG A 264 -18.65 -5.28 -22.88
C ARG A 264 -17.77 -4.22 -23.55
N MET A 265 -16.60 -3.93 -22.97
CA MET A 265 -15.64 -2.96 -23.56
C MET A 265 -15.12 -3.43 -24.91
N ILE A 266 -14.74 -4.69 -25.05
CA ILE A 266 -14.27 -5.29 -26.31
C ILE A 266 -15.38 -5.23 -27.38
N LEU A 267 -16.59 -5.68 -27.04
CA LEU A 267 -17.73 -5.66 -27.96
C LEU A 267 -18.11 -4.23 -28.39
N GLY A 268 -18.09 -3.30 -27.44
CA GLY A 268 -18.33 -1.88 -27.74
C GLY A 268 -17.27 -1.29 -28.67
N GLY A 269 -16.00 -1.62 -28.46
CA GLY A 269 -14.91 -1.23 -29.35
C GLY A 269 -15.06 -1.81 -30.77
N MET A 270 -15.41 -3.10 -30.86
CA MET A 270 -15.66 -3.76 -32.16
C MET A 270 -16.83 -3.13 -32.91
N ARG A 271 -17.94 -2.82 -32.22
CA ARG A 271 -19.10 -2.15 -32.86
C ARG A 271 -18.75 -0.78 -33.42
N LYS A 272 -18.00 0.03 -32.66
CA LYS A 272 -17.49 1.34 -33.14
C LYS A 272 -16.64 1.19 -34.39
N LEU A 273 -15.73 0.18 -34.43
CA LEU A 273 -14.91 -0.08 -35.61
C LEU A 273 -15.73 -0.52 -36.84
N MET A 274 -16.87 -1.18 -36.63
CA MET A 274 -17.80 -1.59 -37.69
C MET A 274 -18.82 -0.50 -38.09
N GLY A 275 -18.72 0.73 -37.54
CA GLY A 275 -19.65 1.79 -37.80
C GLY A 275 -21.07 1.59 -37.23
N GLN A 276 -21.21 0.67 -36.28
CA GLN A 276 -22.48 0.40 -35.57
C GLN A 276 -22.49 1.17 -34.25
N GLU A 277 -22.79 2.48 -34.33
CA GLU A 277 -23.11 3.25 -33.10
C GLU A 277 -24.52 2.88 -32.62
N LEU A 278 -24.64 2.59 -31.31
CA LEU A 278 -25.92 2.46 -30.61
C LEU A 278 -26.36 3.83 -30.11
#